data_178bca21761faff0c63603fa54d1fe9c
#
_entry.id   178bca21761faff0c63603fa54d1fe9c
#
_cell.length_a   1.000
_cell.length_b   1.000
_cell.length_c   1.000
_cell.angle_alpha   90.00
_cell.angle_beta   90.00
_cell.angle_gamma   90.00
#
_symmetry.space_group_name_H-M   'P 1'
#
loop_
_entity.id
_entity.type
_entity.pdbx_description
1 polymer ?
#
loop_
_entity_poly.entity_id
_entity_poly.type
_entity_poly.pdbx_seq_one_letter_code
_entity_poly.pdbx_strand_id
1 'polypeptide(L)'
;LRIIGDPVRRYREDPVRMLRVVRLAAKLDLQIDRDTAAPIGDLAPLLRNVPPSRLFEEMLKLLLSGHALSCVVDLRTRGLHHGLLPMLDVILEQPLGERFITLALKNTDERVRQERPVSPGFLFAALLWHEVLATWNARQSAGEKPIHALHQAMNDVLAVQNENLAIPRRYDAIMKEIWAMQPRFTGRSGRRPFRLLEHPRFRAAYDFMLLRCQSGEIDMELGKWWEAFQHATAGEREAMLLKDDMP
;
A
#
# COMPACT_ATOMS: atom_id res chain seq x y z
N LEU A 1 20.03 18.99 -7.74
CA LEU A 1 20.23 17.86 -8.61
C LEU A 1 19.98 18.27 -10.08
N ARG A 2 20.96 18.06 -10.95
CA ARG A 2 20.86 18.40 -12.38
C ARG A 2 21.18 17.16 -13.22
N ILE A 3 20.40 16.93 -14.29
CA ILE A 3 20.67 15.88 -15.27
C ILE A 3 21.82 16.30 -16.19
N ILE A 4 22.69 15.37 -16.56
CA ILE A 4 23.80 15.64 -17.49
C ILE A 4 23.25 15.59 -18.93
N GLY A 5 23.51 16.66 -19.67
CA GLY A 5 23.02 16.84 -21.05
C GLY A 5 21.64 17.50 -21.11
N ASP A 6 21.01 17.46 -22.28
CA ASP A 6 19.68 18.03 -22.52
C ASP A 6 18.59 17.19 -21.82
N PRO A 7 17.81 17.75 -20.87
CA PRO A 7 16.82 16.99 -20.10
C PRO A 7 15.73 16.36 -20.96
N VAL A 8 15.22 17.08 -21.97
CA VAL A 8 14.15 16.58 -22.85
C VAL A 8 14.63 15.36 -23.63
N ARG A 9 15.82 15.46 -24.24
CA ARG A 9 16.44 14.34 -24.96
C ARG A 9 16.66 13.15 -24.03
N ARG A 10 17.21 13.38 -22.83
CA ARG A 10 17.54 12.32 -21.86
C ARG A 10 16.30 11.58 -21.34
N TYR A 11 15.18 12.29 -21.13
CA TYR A 11 13.92 11.68 -20.72
C TYR A 11 13.24 10.93 -21.87
N ARG A 12 13.36 11.38 -23.10
CA ARG A 12 12.87 10.64 -24.28
C ARG A 12 13.68 9.38 -24.55
N GLU A 13 15.00 9.41 -24.34
CA GLU A 13 15.86 8.22 -24.44
C GLU A 13 15.50 7.17 -23.39
N ASP A 14 15.21 7.58 -22.14
CA ASP A 14 14.88 6.71 -21.04
C ASP A 14 13.96 7.43 -20.03
N PRO A 15 12.62 7.25 -20.17
CA PRO A 15 11.64 7.92 -19.31
C PRO A 15 11.78 7.59 -17.82
N VAL A 16 12.33 6.42 -17.47
CA VAL A 16 12.60 6.00 -16.09
C VAL A 16 13.52 6.98 -15.35
N ARG A 17 14.31 7.76 -16.08
CA ARG A 17 15.16 8.80 -15.48
C ARG A 17 14.35 9.85 -14.71
N MET A 18 13.10 10.13 -15.10
CA MET A 18 12.21 11.02 -14.34
C MET A 18 11.95 10.48 -12.92
N LEU A 19 11.70 9.16 -12.78
CA LEU A 19 11.53 8.52 -11.47
C LEU A 19 12.82 8.55 -10.64
N ARG A 20 13.97 8.33 -11.30
CA ARG A 20 15.28 8.39 -10.64
C ARG A 20 15.63 9.78 -10.13
N VAL A 21 15.29 10.82 -10.89
CA VAL A 21 15.50 12.22 -10.47
C VAL A 21 14.71 12.50 -9.19
N VAL A 22 13.42 12.12 -9.14
CA VAL A 22 12.58 12.28 -7.94
C VAL A 22 13.19 11.54 -6.75
N ARG A 23 13.51 10.25 -6.94
CA ARG A 23 14.09 9.42 -5.88
C ARG A 23 15.43 9.96 -5.34
N LEU A 24 16.33 10.37 -6.24
CA LEU A 24 17.65 10.87 -5.85
C LEU A 24 17.54 12.23 -5.17
N ALA A 25 16.64 13.10 -5.63
CA ALA A 25 16.40 14.40 -4.99
C ALA A 25 15.91 14.22 -3.55
N ALA A 26 14.91 13.35 -3.34
CA ALA A 26 14.40 13.05 -2.00
C ALA A 26 15.45 12.38 -1.10
N LYS A 27 16.20 11.38 -1.63
CA LYS A 27 17.19 10.62 -0.85
C LYS A 27 18.39 11.47 -0.41
N LEU A 28 18.79 12.46 -1.23
CA LEU A 28 19.97 13.29 -0.99
C LEU A 28 19.61 14.67 -0.43
N ASP A 29 18.33 14.92 -0.16
CA ASP A 29 17.78 16.21 0.26
C ASP A 29 18.20 17.35 -0.68
N LEU A 30 18.08 17.12 -1.99
CA LEU A 30 18.48 18.06 -3.02
C LEU A 30 17.27 18.58 -3.79
N GLN A 31 17.28 19.87 -4.08
CA GLN A 31 16.32 20.44 -5.02
C GLN A 31 16.67 20.02 -6.46
N ILE A 32 15.63 19.71 -7.24
CA ILE A 32 15.79 19.45 -8.68
C ILE A 32 15.96 20.79 -9.38
N ASP A 33 17.05 20.90 -10.14
CA ASP A 33 17.32 22.07 -10.98
C ASP A 33 16.14 22.39 -11.91
N ARG A 34 15.86 23.67 -12.13
CA ARG A 34 14.68 24.15 -12.87
C ARG A 34 14.58 23.55 -14.28
N ASP A 35 15.69 23.55 -15.03
CA ASP A 35 15.70 23.06 -16.39
C ASP A 35 15.53 21.53 -16.44
N THR A 36 16.01 20.83 -15.42
CA THR A 36 15.82 19.38 -15.23
C THR A 36 14.37 19.05 -14.87
N ALA A 37 13.71 19.89 -14.08
CA ALA A 37 12.33 19.68 -13.62
C ALA A 37 11.28 20.04 -14.68
N ALA A 38 11.52 21.10 -15.43
CA ALA A 38 10.53 21.70 -16.35
C ALA A 38 9.87 20.71 -17.33
N PRO A 39 10.59 19.81 -18.01
CA PRO A 39 9.97 18.92 -19.00
C PRO A 39 9.30 17.68 -18.39
N ILE A 40 9.38 17.44 -17.07
CA ILE A 40 8.92 16.19 -16.46
C ILE A 40 7.42 16.00 -16.67
N GLY A 41 6.60 17.00 -16.38
CA GLY A 41 5.14 16.91 -16.50
C GLY A 41 4.69 16.57 -17.92
N ASP A 42 5.24 17.26 -18.90
CA ASP A 42 4.90 17.06 -20.33
C ASP A 42 5.37 15.70 -20.86
N LEU A 43 6.46 15.16 -20.32
CA LEU A 43 7.05 13.88 -20.72
C LEU A 43 6.59 12.69 -19.85
N ALA A 44 5.87 12.93 -18.77
CA ALA A 44 5.34 11.87 -17.89
C ALA A 44 4.57 10.76 -18.65
N PRO A 45 3.75 11.07 -19.70
CA PRO A 45 3.07 10.05 -20.49
C PRO A 45 4.00 9.02 -21.15
N LEU A 46 5.27 9.33 -21.35
CA LEU A 46 6.25 8.40 -21.91
C LEU A 46 6.53 7.20 -21.00
N LEU A 47 6.22 7.29 -19.72
CA LEU A 47 6.32 6.14 -18.79
C LEU A 47 5.45 4.96 -19.23
N ARG A 48 4.35 5.19 -19.93
CA ARG A 48 3.50 4.13 -20.51
C ARG A 48 4.21 3.24 -21.53
N ASN A 49 5.29 3.73 -22.11
CA ASN A 49 6.10 2.99 -23.10
C ASN A 49 7.22 2.17 -22.43
N VAL A 50 7.39 2.29 -21.13
CA VAL A 50 8.39 1.53 -20.37
C VAL A 50 7.81 0.15 -19.99
N PRO A 51 8.58 -0.94 -20.15
CA PRO A 51 8.13 -2.24 -19.72
C PRO A 51 7.67 -2.25 -18.23
N PRO A 52 6.49 -2.82 -17.90
CA PRO A 52 5.94 -2.82 -16.54
C PRO A 52 6.88 -3.40 -15.48
N SER A 53 7.68 -4.40 -15.81
CA SER A 53 8.68 -4.98 -14.90
C SER A 53 9.77 -3.98 -14.52
N ARG A 54 10.19 -3.15 -15.46
CA ARG A 54 11.20 -2.11 -15.23
C ARG A 54 10.64 -0.96 -14.39
N LEU A 55 9.38 -0.59 -14.61
CA LEU A 55 8.66 0.37 -13.77
C LEU A 55 8.55 -0.15 -12.34
N PHE A 56 8.21 -1.44 -12.18
CA PHE A 56 8.14 -2.08 -10.86
C PHE A 56 9.48 -1.97 -10.11
N GLU A 57 10.61 -2.29 -10.76
CA GLU A 57 11.93 -2.22 -10.11
C GLU A 57 12.26 -0.80 -9.62
N GLU A 58 11.99 0.23 -10.42
CA GLU A 58 12.26 1.61 -10.02
C GLU A 58 11.28 2.10 -8.95
N MET A 59 10.01 1.71 -9.02
CA MET A 59 9.03 1.97 -7.95
C MET A 59 9.44 1.32 -6.63
N LEU A 60 9.89 0.07 -6.67
CA LEU A 60 10.36 -0.62 -5.47
C LEU A 60 11.57 0.08 -4.84
N LYS A 61 12.55 0.51 -5.66
CA LYS A 61 13.71 1.29 -5.18
C LYS A 61 13.28 2.62 -4.56
N LEU A 62 12.27 3.27 -5.12
CA LEU A 62 11.71 4.52 -4.62
C LEU A 62 11.02 4.31 -3.27
N LEU A 63 10.15 3.31 -3.18
CA LEU A 63 9.39 2.98 -1.98
C LEU A 63 10.26 2.47 -0.82
N LEU A 64 11.43 1.87 -1.13
CA LEU A 64 12.39 1.38 -0.14
C LEU A 64 13.58 2.33 0.07
N SER A 65 13.46 3.58 -0.35
CA SER A 65 14.56 4.56 -0.25
C SER A 65 14.75 5.15 1.17
N GLY A 66 13.79 4.97 2.08
CA GLY A 66 13.68 5.68 3.36
C GLY A 66 13.08 7.08 3.24
N HIS A 67 12.61 7.44 2.02
CA HIS A 67 11.98 8.71 1.68
C HIS A 67 10.73 8.50 0.80
N ALA A 68 10.04 7.36 0.98
CA ALA A 68 8.92 6.95 0.13
C ALA A 68 7.78 7.97 0.13
N LEU A 69 7.45 8.54 1.29
CA LEU A 69 6.40 9.55 1.38
C LEU A 69 6.74 10.79 0.55
N SER A 70 7.94 11.35 0.70
CA SER A 70 8.39 12.51 -0.07
C SER A 70 8.41 12.22 -1.56
N CYS A 71 8.88 11.01 -1.94
CA CYS A 71 8.88 10.57 -3.32
C CYS A 71 7.47 10.50 -3.91
N VAL A 72 6.51 9.89 -3.20
CA VAL A 72 5.12 9.76 -3.69
C VAL A 72 4.46 11.13 -3.84
N VAL A 73 4.69 12.04 -2.89
CA VAL A 73 4.20 13.43 -2.98
C VAL A 73 4.79 14.14 -4.21
N ASP A 74 6.10 14.01 -4.44
CA ASP A 74 6.78 14.65 -5.58
C ASP A 74 6.37 14.02 -6.94
N LEU A 75 6.17 12.68 -6.99
CA LEU A 75 5.59 12.01 -8.16
C LEU A 75 4.21 12.58 -8.52
N ARG A 76 3.35 12.79 -7.52
CA ARG A 76 2.02 13.36 -7.69
C ARG A 76 2.11 14.80 -8.19
N THR A 77 2.88 15.64 -7.53
CA THR A 77 3.05 17.04 -7.89
C THR A 77 3.54 17.24 -9.33
N ARG A 78 4.31 16.27 -9.85
CA ARG A 78 4.87 16.30 -11.23
C ARG A 78 4.07 15.51 -12.24
N GLY A 79 2.92 14.93 -11.88
CA GLY A 79 2.08 14.13 -12.77
C GLY A 79 2.68 12.79 -13.19
N LEU A 80 3.73 12.30 -12.50
CA LEU A 80 4.39 11.03 -12.82
C LEU A 80 3.61 9.79 -12.35
N HIS A 81 2.65 9.95 -11.45
CA HIS A 81 1.88 8.87 -10.85
C HIS A 81 0.86 8.25 -11.80
N HIS A 82 0.31 9.01 -12.75
CA HIS A 82 -0.76 8.59 -13.67
C HIS A 82 -0.45 7.34 -14.52
N GLY A 83 0.80 6.98 -14.71
CA GLY A 83 1.19 5.79 -15.47
C GLY A 83 1.72 4.63 -14.61
N LEU A 84 1.85 4.84 -13.30
CA LEU A 84 2.50 3.90 -12.39
C LEU A 84 1.52 3.25 -11.42
N LEU A 85 0.74 4.06 -10.74
CA LEU A 85 -0.25 3.67 -9.75
C LEU A 85 -1.50 4.53 -9.96
N PRO A 86 -2.33 4.24 -10.98
CA PRO A 86 -3.50 5.06 -11.31
C PRO A 86 -4.45 5.26 -10.12
N MET A 87 -4.50 4.29 -9.21
CA MET A 87 -5.31 4.36 -8.00
C MET A 87 -4.83 5.42 -7.00
N LEU A 88 -3.57 5.85 -7.03
CA LEU A 88 -3.11 6.92 -6.13
C LEU A 88 -3.86 8.22 -6.36
N ASP A 89 -4.33 8.47 -7.58
CA ASP A 89 -5.15 9.64 -7.88
C ASP A 89 -6.45 9.62 -7.07
N VAL A 90 -7.18 8.51 -7.13
CA VAL A 90 -8.47 8.35 -6.46
C VAL A 90 -8.31 8.28 -4.93
N ILE A 91 -7.31 7.55 -4.45
CA ILE A 91 -7.11 7.34 -3.02
C ILE A 91 -6.65 8.62 -2.31
N LEU A 92 -5.75 9.38 -2.95
CA LEU A 92 -5.23 10.62 -2.37
C LEU A 92 -6.23 11.79 -2.43
N GLU A 93 -7.31 11.66 -3.18
CA GLU A 93 -8.44 12.59 -3.16
C GLU A 93 -9.41 12.33 -2.01
N GLN A 94 -9.34 11.15 -1.38
CA GLN A 94 -10.20 10.80 -0.25
C GLN A 94 -9.44 10.94 1.08
N PRO A 95 -9.94 11.70 2.06
CA PRO A 95 -9.22 11.98 3.31
C PRO A 95 -8.77 10.74 4.09
N LEU A 96 -9.59 9.68 4.12
CA LEU A 96 -9.25 8.42 4.79
C LEU A 96 -8.16 7.65 4.04
N GLY A 97 -8.23 7.63 2.71
CA GLY A 97 -7.21 7.00 1.86
C GLY A 97 -5.87 7.71 1.98
N GLU A 98 -5.86 9.04 1.95
CA GLU A 98 -4.65 9.84 2.12
C GLU A 98 -3.99 9.59 3.48
N ARG A 99 -4.77 9.57 4.57
CA ARG A 99 -4.24 9.28 5.92
C ARG A 99 -3.64 7.89 6.01
N PHE A 100 -4.32 6.87 5.48
CA PHE A 100 -3.86 5.50 5.50
C PHE A 100 -2.54 5.34 4.74
N ILE A 101 -2.46 5.83 3.50
CA ILE A 101 -1.24 5.76 2.67
C ILE A 101 -0.10 6.54 3.31
N THR A 102 -0.36 7.75 3.83
CA THR A 102 0.64 8.56 4.53
C THR A 102 1.24 7.81 5.72
N LEU A 103 0.41 7.16 6.54
CA LEU A 103 0.88 6.36 7.67
C LEU A 103 1.69 5.15 7.22
N ALA A 104 1.23 4.41 6.20
CA ALA A 104 1.94 3.26 5.67
C ALA A 104 3.32 3.63 5.14
N LEU A 105 3.43 4.74 4.40
CA LEU A 105 4.70 5.22 3.84
C LEU A 105 5.63 5.76 4.94
N LYS A 106 5.12 6.53 5.92
CA LYS A 106 5.90 6.99 7.07
C LYS A 106 6.48 5.82 7.87
N ASN A 107 5.67 4.80 8.15
CA ASN A 107 6.12 3.61 8.86
C ASN A 107 7.17 2.84 8.05
N THR A 108 7.03 2.80 6.73
CA THR A 108 8.02 2.20 5.83
C THR A 108 9.34 2.97 5.90
N ASP A 109 9.30 4.29 5.76
CA ASP A 109 10.49 5.15 5.83
C ASP A 109 11.23 5.02 7.17
N GLU A 110 10.50 4.97 8.27
CA GLU A 110 11.07 4.77 9.59
C GLU A 110 11.76 3.41 9.74
N ARG A 111 11.13 2.33 9.23
CA ARG A 111 11.74 0.99 9.23
C ARG A 111 13.02 0.95 8.40
N VAL A 112 13.03 1.56 7.21
CA VAL A 112 14.21 1.63 6.35
C VAL A 112 15.34 2.40 7.03
N ARG A 113 15.05 3.54 7.66
CA ARG A 113 16.04 4.34 8.41
C ARG A 113 16.62 3.60 9.62
N GLN A 114 15.82 2.75 10.24
CA GLN A 114 16.24 1.88 11.37
C GLN A 114 16.86 0.55 10.90
N GLU A 115 17.14 0.39 9.62
CA GLU A 115 17.66 -0.84 9.01
C GLU A 115 16.80 -2.09 9.29
N ARG A 116 15.50 -1.89 9.55
CA ARG A 116 14.55 -2.97 9.78
C ARG A 116 14.02 -3.50 8.45
N PRO A 117 13.78 -4.81 8.34
CA PRO A 117 13.26 -5.39 7.11
C PRO A 117 11.88 -4.82 6.76
N VAL A 118 11.67 -4.50 5.50
CA VAL A 118 10.38 -4.08 4.93
C VAL A 118 9.90 -5.17 3.98
N SER A 119 8.63 -5.54 4.10
CA SER A 119 7.97 -6.47 3.17
C SER A 119 7.37 -5.71 2.00
N PRO A 120 7.86 -5.87 0.76
CA PRO A 120 7.23 -5.26 -0.40
C PRO A 120 5.77 -5.70 -0.57
N GLY A 121 5.45 -6.96 -0.27
CA GLY A 121 4.07 -7.45 -0.32
C GLY A 121 3.14 -6.73 0.65
N PHE A 122 3.60 -6.40 1.87
CA PHE A 122 2.84 -5.58 2.81
C PHE A 122 2.63 -4.16 2.28
N LEU A 123 3.69 -3.56 1.75
CA LEU A 123 3.64 -2.20 1.22
C LEU A 123 2.67 -2.08 0.04
N PHE A 124 2.75 -3.01 -0.93
CA PHE A 124 1.79 -3.05 -2.03
C PHE A 124 0.37 -3.40 -1.56
N ALA A 125 0.22 -4.25 -0.54
CA ALA A 125 -1.10 -4.47 0.07
C ALA A 125 -1.68 -3.16 0.63
N ALA A 126 -0.86 -2.32 1.26
CA ALA A 126 -1.31 -1.02 1.76
C ALA A 126 -1.65 -0.05 0.61
N LEU A 127 -0.81 0.03 -0.42
CA LEU A 127 -1.04 0.92 -1.56
C LEU A 127 -2.32 0.57 -2.35
N LEU A 128 -2.71 -0.71 -2.41
CA LEU A 128 -3.85 -1.21 -3.19
C LEU A 128 -5.14 -1.38 -2.34
N TRP A 129 -5.05 -1.19 -1.02
CA TRP A 129 -6.16 -1.52 -0.11
C TRP A 129 -7.46 -0.81 -0.42
N HIS A 130 -7.42 0.50 -0.65
CA HIS A 130 -8.65 1.26 -0.83
C HIS A 130 -9.37 0.92 -2.16
N GLU A 131 -8.63 0.51 -3.16
CA GLU A 131 -9.20 -0.01 -4.40
C GLU A 131 -9.88 -1.37 -4.18
N VAL A 132 -9.22 -2.25 -3.42
CA VAL A 132 -9.83 -3.53 -3.01
C VAL A 132 -11.07 -3.29 -2.17
N LEU A 133 -11.03 -2.36 -1.22
CA LEU A 133 -12.16 -2.02 -0.35
C LEU A 133 -13.34 -1.45 -1.15
N ALA A 134 -13.08 -0.53 -2.07
CA ALA A 134 -14.10 0.06 -2.94
C ALA A 134 -14.76 -0.99 -3.84
N THR A 135 -13.96 -1.83 -4.48
CA THR A 135 -14.43 -2.91 -5.33
C THR A 135 -15.23 -3.95 -4.53
N TRP A 136 -14.76 -4.30 -3.34
CA TRP A 136 -15.45 -5.20 -2.42
C TRP A 136 -16.82 -4.66 -2.02
N ASN A 137 -16.89 -3.39 -1.60
CA ASN A 137 -18.15 -2.74 -1.23
C ASN A 137 -19.14 -2.69 -2.40
N ALA A 138 -18.67 -2.35 -3.60
CA ALA A 138 -19.51 -2.33 -4.80
C ALA A 138 -20.11 -3.71 -5.12
N ARG A 139 -19.31 -4.78 -5.01
CA ARG A 139 -19.75 -6.17 -5.23
C ARG A 139 -20.78 -6.61 -4.17
N GLN A 140 -20.58 -6.26 -2.90
CA GLN A 140 -21.55 -6.54 -1.85
C GLN A 140 -22.86 -5.80 -2.08
N SER A 141 -22.81 -4.55 -2.50
CA SER A 141 -23.99 -3.74 -2.85
C SER A 141 -24.76 -4.34 -4.05
N ALA A 142 -24.07 -5.06 -4.93
CA ALA A 142 -24.67 -5.84 -6.02
C ALA A 142 -25.22 -7.21 -5.58
N GLY A 143 -25.17 -7.53 -4.28
CA GLY A 143 -25.74 -8.76 -3.71
C GLY A 143 -24.77 -9.96 -3.63
N GLU A 144 -23.51 -9.79 -3.90
CA GLU A 144 -22.52 -10.87 -3.73
C GLU A 144 -22.27 -11.17 -2.24
N LYS A 145 -22.04 -12.45 -1.92
CA LYS A 145 -21.68 -12.86 -0.56
C LYS A 145 -20.34 -12.23 -0.13
N PRO A 146 -20.21 -11.71 1.11
CA PRO A 146 -19.07 -10.90 1.52
C PRO A 146 -17.69 -11.53 1.26
N ILE A 147 -17.51 -12.79 1.59
CA ILE A 147 -16.22 -13.48 1.40
C ILE A 147 -15.91 -13.68 -0.08
N HIS A 148 -16.91 -14.08 -0.87
CA HIS A 148 -16.75 -14.25 -2.31
C HIS A 148 -16.46 -12.91 -3.00
N ALA A 149 -17.20 -11.87 -2.67
CA ALA A 149 -17.01 -10.52 -3.16
C ALA A 149 -15.58 -9.99 -2.86
N LEU A 150 -15.06 -10.26 -1.66
CA LEU A 150 -13.69 -9.89 -1.31
C LEU A 150 -12.66 -10.60 -2.20
N HIS A 151 -12.80 -11.92 -2.38
CA HIS A 151 -11.88 -12.69 -3.24
C HIS A 151 -11.89 -12.22 -4.70
N GLN A 152 -13.07 -11.90 -5.24
CA GLN A 152 -13.18 -11.34 -6.58
C GLN A 152 -12.56 -9.94 -6.66
N ALA A 153 -12.84 -9.06 -5.69
CA ALA A 153 -12.27 -7.73 -5.64
C ALA A 153 -10.73 -7.75 -5.64
N MET A 154 -10.13 -8.64 -4.83
CA MET A 154 -8.67 -8.82 -4.80
C MET A 154 -8.12 -9.24 -6.17
N ASN A 155 -8.79 -10.17 -6.86
CA ASN A 155 -8.36 -10.63 -8.18
C ASN A 155 -8.46 -9.54 -9.24
N ASP A 156 -9.56 -8.79 -9.26
CA ASP A 156 -9.80 -7.71 -10.21
C ASP A 156 -8.75 -6.60 -10.08
N VAL A 157 -8.52 -6.15 -8.83
CA VAL A 157 -7.53 -5.09 -8.56
C VAL A 157 -6.13 -5.53 -8.97
N LEU A 158 -5.73 -6.76 -8.65
CA LEU A 158 -4.41 -7.26 -9.04
C LEU A 158 -4.29 -7.43 -10.56
N ALA A 159 -5.35 -7.84 -11.25
CA ALA A 159 -5.34 -7.96 -12.71
C ALA A 159 -5.10 -6.61 -13.37
N VAL A 160 -5.87 -5.58 -12.99
CA VAL A 160 -5.73 -4.22 -13.51
C VAL A 160 -4.34 -3.64 -13.18
N GLN A 161 -3.87 -3.86 -11.95
CA GLN A 161 -2.58 -3.33 -11.54
C GLN A 161 -1.40 -3.97 -12.29
N ASN A 162 -1.49 -5.27 -12.62
CA ASN A 162 -0.43 -5.97 -13.35
C ASN A 162 -0.27 -5.50 -14.81
N GLU A 163 -1.27 -4.85 -15.39
CA GLU A 163 -1.15 -4.21 -16.71
C GLU A 163 -0.23 -2.98 -16.67
N ASN A 164 -0.21 -2.27 -15.55
CA ASN A 164 0.55 -1.02 -15.38
C ASN A 164 1.92 -1.26 -14.72
N LEU A 165 1.95 -2.13 -13.71
CA LEU A 165 3.12 -2.41 -12.90
C LEU A 165 3.17 -3.91 -12.63
N ALA A 166 4.08 -4.64 -13.27
CA ALA A 166 4.20 -6.09 -13.16
C ALA A 166 4.68 -6.51 -11.76
N ILE A 167 3.77 -6.48 -10.78
CA ILE A 167 4.05 -6.92 -9.41
C ILE A 167 4.34 -8.43 -9.46
N PRO A 168 5.51 -8.89 -8.97
CA PRO A 168 5.84 -10.31 -8.99
C PRO A 168 4.84 -11.16 -8.20
N ARG A 169 4.40 -12.29 -8.77
CA ARG A 169 3.40 -13.21 -8.19
C ARG A 169 3.69 -13.65 -6.75
N ARG A 170 4.98 -13.66 -6.35
CA ARG A 170 5.36 -13.95 -4.96
C ARG A 170 4.77 -12.99 -3.94
N TYR A 171 4.39 -11.77 -4.35
CA TYR A 171 3.74 -10.79 -3.49
C TYR A 171 2.22 -10.92 -3.48
N ASP A 172 1.61 -11.48 -4.53
CA ASP A 172 0.16 -11.65 -4.63
C ASP A 172 -0.39 -12.47 -3.46
N ALA A 173 0.25 -13.58 -3.12
CA ALA A 173 -0.16 -14.42 -2.00
C ALA A 173 -0.11 -13.64 -0.67
N ILE A 174 0.96 -12.87 -0.45
CA ILE A 174 1.13 -12.07 0.77
C ILE A 174 0.02 -11.00 0.86
N MET A 175 -0.24 -10.29 -0.23
CA MET A 175 -1.28 -9.25 -0.29
C MET A 175 -2.66 -9.85 -0.02
N LYS A 176 -3.02 -10.94 -0.72
CA LYS A 176 -4.31 -11.62 -0.56
C LYS A 176 -4.51 -12.16 0.85
N GLU A 177 -3.49 -12.76 1.47
CA GLU A 177 -3.56 -13.24 2.85
C GLU A 177 -3.83 -12.09 3.83
N ILE A 178 -3.13 -10.96 3.70
CA ILE A 178 -3.33 -9.77 4.54
C ILE A 178 -4.75 -9.24 4.39
N TRP A 179 -5.25 -9.08 3.16
CA TRP A 179 -6.59 -8.56 2.89
C TRP A 179 -7.71 -9.51 3.35
N ALA A 180 -7.56 -10.82 3.08
CA ALA A 180 -8.54 -11.83 3.48
C ALA A 180 -8.69 -11.97 5.00
N MET A 181 -7.67 -11.59 5.75
CA MET A 181 -7.72 -11.60 7.21
C MET A 181 -8.44 -10.38 7.79
N GLN A 182 -8.57 -9.27 7.06
CA GLN A 182 -9.15 -8.03 7.59
C GLN A 182 -10.57 -8.21 8.16
N PRO A 183 -11.53 -8.81 7.46
CA PRO A 183 -12.86 -9.03 8.03
C PRO A 183 -12.87 -10.02 9.21
N ARG A 184 -11.85 -10.85 9.34
CA ARG A 184 -11.78 -11.84 10.44
C ARG A 184 -11.47 -11.21 11.79
N PHE A 185 -10.85 -10.02 11.83
CA PHE A 185 -10.54 -9.32 13.08
C PHE A 185 -11.79 -8.90 13.86
N THR A 186 -12.94 -8.74 13.22
CA THR A 186 -14.21 -8.43 13.90
C THR A 186 -14.76 -9.61 14.69
N GLY A 187 -14.36 -10.84 14.35
CA GLY A 187 -14.82 -12.07 15.01
C GLY A 187 -14.09 -12.32 16.33
N ARG A 188 -14.62 -11.73 17.44
CA ARG A 188 -14.02 -11.78 18.78
C ARG A 188 -14.67 -12.80 19.72
N SER A 189 -15.40 -13.79 19.19
CA SER A 189 -16.12 -14.81 19.96
C SER A 189 -15.66 -16.23 19.62
N GLY A 190 -15.85 -17.15 20.53
CA GLY A 190 -15.53 -18.56 20.40
C GLY A 190 -14.06 -18.83 20.04
N ARG A 191 -13.81 -19.76 19.12
CA ARG A 191 -12.44 -20.13 18.71
C ARG A 191 -11.85 -19.26 17.58
N ARG A 192 -12.62 -18.30 17.05
CA ARG A 192 -12.20 -17.46 15.91
C ARG A 192 -10.93 -16.67 16.20
N PRO A 193 -10.79 -15.95 17.34
CA PRO A 193 -9.58 -15.18 17.64
C PRO A 193 -8.35 -16.05 17.82
N PHE A 194 -8.47 -17.22 18.45
CA PHE A 194 -7.33 -18.14 18.63
C PHE A 194 -6.78 -18.63 17.29
N ARG A 195 -7.68 -19.07 16.39
CA ARG A 195 -7.28 -19.50 15.04
C ARG A 195 -6.65 -18.38 14.21
N LEU A 196 -7.08 -17.14 14.43
CA LEU A 196 -6.49 -16.01 13.74
C LEU A 196 -5.09 -15.70 14.28
N LEU A 197 -4.91 -15.76 15.60
CA LEU A 197 -3.63 -15.56 16.28
C LEU A 197 -2.55 -16.57 15.87
N GLU A 198 -2.96 -17.82 15.63
CA GLU A 198 -2.07 -18.91 15.20
C GLU A 198 -1.66 -18.81 13.70
N HIS A 199 -2.27 -17.91 12.95
CA HIS A 199 -2.01 -17.81 11.52
C HIS A 199 -0.58 -17.26 11.25
N PRO A 200 0.23 -17.87 10.37
CA PRO A 200 1.61 -17.43 10.11
C PRO A 200 1.75 -15.97 9.68
N ARG A 201 0.72 -15.41 9.07
CA ARG A 201 0.66 -13.99 8.65
C ARG A 201 -0.07 -13.09 9.64
N PHE A 202 -0.42 -13.60 10.84
CA PHE A 202 -1.14 -12.80 11.83
C PHE A 202 -0.48 -11.46 12.08
N ARG A 203 0.83 -11.43 12.32
CA ARG A 203 1.54 -10.18 12.63
C ARG A 203 1.41 -9.15 11.52
N ALA A 204 1.61 -9.54 10.27
CA ALA A 204 1.46 -8.62 9.13
C ALA A 204 0.02 -8.13 8.97
N ALA A 205 -0.97 -9.02 9.09
CA ALA A 205 -2.38 -8.66 8.99
C ALA A 205 -2.84 -7.78 10.17
N TYR A 206 -2.31 -8.01 11.37
CA TYR A 206 -2.54 -7.18 12.55
C TYR A 206 -1.94 -5.78 12.40
N ASP A 207 -0.68 -5.67 11.98
CA ASP A 207 -0.06 -4.37 11.70
C ASP A 207 -0.84 -3.59 10.63
N PHE A 208 -1.39 -4.29 9.64
CA PHE A 208 -2.26 -3.70 8.63
C PHE A 208 -3.60 -3.21 9.22
N MET A 209 -4.23 -4.02 10.07
CA MET A 209 -5.46 -3.64 10.77
C MET A 209 -5.23 -2.42 11.67
N LEU A 210 -4.06 -2.34 12.34
CA LEU A 210 -3.70 -1.14 13.13
C LEU A 210 -3.58 0.11 12.26
N LEU A 211 -3.03 0.03 11.05
CA LEU A 211 -3.03 1.17 10.12
C LEU A 211 -4.44 1.63 9.79
N ARG A 212 -5.38 0.71 9.60
CA ARG A 212 -6.80 1.02 9.37
C ARG A 212 -7.42 1.73 10.57
N CYS A 213 -7.11 1.28 11.80
CA CYS A 213 -7.53 1.96 13.02
C CYS A 213 -6.94 3.38 13.11
N GLN A 214 -5.63 3.52 12.93
CA GLN A 214 -4.92 4.79 13.06
C GLN A 214 -5.34 5.82 12.00
N SER A 215 -5.71 5.37 10.81
CA SER A 215 -6.26 6.23 9.76
C SER A 215 -7.69 6.69 10.05
N GLY A 216 -8.40 6.02 10.96
CA GLY A 216 -9.81 6.27 11.27
C GLY A 216 -10.78 5.51 10.37
N GLU A 217 -10.31 4.54 9.58
CA GLU A 217 -11.16 3.69 8.75
C GLU A 217 -12.02 2.73 9.58
N ILE A 218 -11.45 2.20 10.66
CA ILE A 218 -12.14 1.33 11.64
C ILE A 218 -11.83 1.80 13.05
N ASP A 219 -12.67 1.37 14.02
CA ASP A 219 -12.56 1.80 15.40
C ASP A 219 -11.24 1.32 16.05
N MET A 220 -10.56 2.22 16.76
CA MET A 220 -9.34 1.95 17.51
C MET A 220 -9.55 0.92 18.63
N GLU A 221 -10.76 0.78 19.16
CA GLU A 221 -11.09 -0.23 20.17
C GLU A 221 -10.85 -1.67 19.68
N LEU A 222 -11.01 -1.90 18.37
CA LEU A 222 -10.63 -3.18 17.76
C LEU A 222 -9.12 -3.43 17.88
N GLY A 223 -8.32 -2.42 17.58
CA GLY A 223 -6.86 -2.48 17.68
C GLY A 223 -6.39 -2.74 19.13
N LYS A 224 -6.95 -2.01 20.10
CA LYS A 224 -6.66 -2.18 21.53
C LYS A 224 -7.04 -3.58 22.02
N TRP A 225 -8.19 -4.08 21.61
CA TRP A 225 -8.62 -5.43 21.97
C TRP A 225 -7.63 -6.49 21.49
N TRP A 226 -7.21 -6.41 20.23
CA TRP A 226 -6.26 -7.36 19.66
C TRP A 226 -4.86 -7.21 20.25
N GLU A 227 -4.43 -6.00 20.61
CA GLU A 227 -3.17 -5.76 21.32
C GLU A 227 -3.19 -6.48 22.68
N ALA A 228 -4.24 -6.29 23.45
CA ALA A 228 -4.40 -6.98 24.74
C ALA A 228 -4.50 -8.50 24.56
N PHE A 229 -5.29 -8.98 23.59
CA PHE A 229 -5.52 -10.40 23.35
C PHE A 229 -4.25 -11.17 22.98
N GLN A 230 -3.37 -10.59 22.13
CA GLN A 230 -2.14 -11.27 21.71
C GLN A 230 -1.15 -11.44 22.86
N HIS A 231 -1.14 -10.55 23.86
CA HIS A 231 -0.24 -10.56 25.00
C HIS A 231 -0.81 -11.23 26.24
N ALA A 232 -2.11 -11.52 26.27
CA ALA A 232 -2.81 -12.14 27.40
C ALA A 232 -2.46 -13.62 27.56
N THR A 233 -2.57 -14.10 28.80
CA THR A 233 -2.51 -15.54 29.15
C THR A 233 -3.72 -16.29 28.58
N ALA A 234 -3.69 -17.62 28.57
CA ALA A 234 -4.80 -18.44 28.07
C ALA A 234 -6.12 -18.15 28.80
N GLY A 235 -6.09 -18.05 30.11
CA GLY A 235 -7.30 -17.75 30.92
C GLY A 235 -7.82 -16.33 30.67
N GLU A 236 -6.93 -15.33 30.57
CA GLU A 236 -7.32 -13.95 30.24
C GLU A 236 -7.94 -13.85 28.84
N ARG A 237 -7.39 -14.57 27.85
CA ARG A 237 -7.96 -14.62 26.49
C ARG A 237 -9.40 -15.15 26.51
N GLU A 238 -9.66 -16.21 27.27
CA GLU A 238 -11.01 -16.76 27.40
C GLU A 238 -11.98 -15.75 28.03
N ALA A 239 -11.52 -15.01 29.04
CA ALA A 239 -12.32 -13.97 29.71
C ALA A 239 -12.57 -12.74 28.79
N MET A 240 -11.71 -12.49 27.83
CA MET A 240 -11.83 -11.38 26.85
C MET A 240 -12.80 -11.68 25.71
N LEU A 241 -13.21 -12.93 25.53
CA LEU A 241 -14.11 -13.28 24.41
C LEU A 241 -15.45 -12.58 24.56
N LEU A 242 -15.92 -11.99 23.49
CA LEU A 242 -17.28 -11.46 23.44
C LEU A 242 -18.26 -12.64 23.40
N LYS A 243 -19.41 -12.47 24.09
CA LYS A 243 -20.52 -13.40 23.89
C LYS A 243 -20.96 -13.33 22.44
N ASP A 244 -21.17 -14.48 21.81
CA ASP A 244 -21.82 -14.48 20.50
C ASP A 244 -23.18 -13.80 20.68
N ASP A 245 -23.40 -12.68 19.99
CA ASP A 245 -24.73 -12.18 19.78
C ASP A 245 -25.42 -13.24 18.91
N MET A 246 -26.20 -14.09 19.56
CA MET A 246 -27.06 -15.03 18.84
C MET A 246 -28.04 -14.22 17.99
N PRO A 247 -28.19 -14.55 16.70
CA PRO A 247 -29.12 -13.88 15.81
C PRO A 247 -30.57 -13.99 16.29
#